data_608b69b9e2ce695f3abe79fe5379df87
#
_entry.id   608b69b9e2ce695f3abe79fe5379df87
#
_cell.length_a   1.000
_cell.length_b   1.000
_cell.length_c   1.000
_cell.angle_alpha   90.00
_cell.angle_beta   90.00
_cell.angle_gamma   90.00
#
_symmetry.space_group_name_H-M   'P 1'
#
loop_
_entity.id
_entity.type
_entity.pdbx_description
1 polymer ?
#
loop_
_entity_poly.entity_id
_entity_poly.type
_entity_poly.pdbx_seq_one_letter_code
_entity_poly.pdbx_strand_id
1 'polypeptide(L)'
;MEIGLGAPREAVRLTAGGRLVGRGGQDHTGAMAALAERRRVGLAGLCGYVLKSRSPSCGLYRVRVYPGPQAAEAPARGDGRGVFAARVLEANPLLPVEEEGRLNDPLLRETFIEQVFARHRLAALFGGRWRARDLVEFHARHKLQLLAHDPVRAHRAGRLVAGARAGPGAAIAGRYTALFAEAMALQVSRGRHSNALLHAFGLVSDHLDDARRHDILIRIEAYRGGEVPLSVPVALIRHHAAGCRVGYLQAQTYLDPFPAALGLRNHA
;
A
#
# COMPACT_ATOMS: atom_id res chain seq x y z
N MET A 1 0.79 21.69 -23.27
CA MET A 1 1.63 20.72 -22.52
C MET A 1 2.29 21.44 -21.36
N GLU A 2 2.24 20.84 -20.17
CA GLU A 2 2.53 21.56 -18.92
C GLU A 2 4.00 21.93 -18.66
N ILE A 3 4.96 21.33 -19.40
CA ILE A 3 6.40 21.62 -19.25
C ILE A 3 7.11 21.93 -20.57
N GLY A 4 6.38 22.28 -21.65
CA GLY A 4 6.95 22.78 -22.91
C GLY A 4 7.66 21.74 -23.77
N LEU A 5 7.37 20.43 -23.64
CA LEU A 5 8.01 19.36 -24.45
C LEU A 5 7.52 19.29 -25.92
N GLY A 6 6.65 20.17 -26.35
CA GLY A 6 6.15 20.17 -27.75
C GLY A 6 5.24 18.98 -28.11
N ALA A 7 4.76 18.95 -29.36
CA ALA A 7 4.08 17.82 -30.00
C ALA A 7 4.65 17.63 -31.43
N PRO A 8 5.22 16.46 -31.77
CA PRO A 8 5.39 15.27 -30.91
C PRO A 8 6.32 15.54 -29.71
N ARG A 9 6.11 14.77 -28.63
CA ARG A 9 6.84 14.97 -27.37
C ARG A 9 8.32 14.64 -27.56
N GLU A 10 9.20 15.57 -27.22
CA GLU A 10 10.65 15.34 -27.22
C GLU A 10 11.04 14.24 -26.23
N ALA A 11 11.97 13.37 -26.63
CA ALA A 11 12.54 12.39 -25.72
C ALA A 11 13.50 13.05 -24.73
N VAL A 12 13.28 12.81 -23.45
CA VAL A 12 14.11 13.34 -22.36
C VAL A 12 14.91 12.22 -21.67
N ARG A 13 16.03 12.56 -21.04
CA ARG A 13 16.93 11.65 -20.33
C ARG A 13 17.22 12.16 -18.93
N LEU A 14 17.41 11.23 -18.00
CA LEU A 14 17.89 11.53 -16.66
C LEU A 14 19.42 11.39 -16.65
N THR A 15 20.13 12.41 -16.15
CA THR A 15 21.58 12.39 -16.02
C THR A 15 22.02 12.08 -14.61
N ALA A 16 23.31 11.70 -14.42
CA ALA A 16 23.90 11.41 -13.12
C ALA A 16 23.80 12.60 -12.13
N GLY A 17 23.73 13.84 -12.64
CA GLY A 17 23.46 15.04 -11.83
C GLY A 17 21.98 15.26 -11.48
N GLY A 18 21.09 14.29 -11.75
CA GLY A 18 19.66 14.42 -11.46
C GLY A 18 18.90 15.36 -12.41
N ARG A 19 19.50 15.75 -13.52
CA ARG A 19 18.91 16.66 -14.51
C ARG A 19 18.06 15.90 -15.52
N LEU A 20 16.94 16.48 -15.93
CA LEU A 20 16.07 16.02 -16.99
C LEU A 20 16.36 16.80 -18.28
N VAL A 21 17.09 16.18 -19.22
CA VAL A 21 17.60 16.88 -20.40
C VAL A 21 17.01 16.30 -21.68
N GLY A 22 16.53 17.16 -22.57
CA GLY A 22 16.04 16.84 -23.90
C GLY A 22 17.17 16.44 -24.87
N ARG A 23 16.81 15.92 -26.04
CA ARG A 23 17.79 15.59 -27.11
C ARG A 23 18.60 16.79 -27.57
N GLY A 24 17.97 17.95 -27.64
CA GLY A 24 18.61 19.23 -27.98
C GLY A 24 19.48 19.84 -26.88
N GLY A 25 19.63 19.17 -25.73
CA GLY A 25 20.41 19.65 -24.58
C GLY A 25 19.63 20.59 -23.65
N GLN A 26 18.36 20.88 -23.93
CA GLN A 26 17.51 21.70 -23.08
C GLN A 26 17.24 21.03 -21.73
N ASP A 27 17.39 21.79 -20.64
CA ASP A 27 17.14 21.32 -19.27
C ASP A 27 15.68 21.57 -18.87
N HIS A 28 14.95 20.50 -18.64
CA HIS A 28 13.55 20.50 -18.20
C HIS A 28 13.39 20.23 -16.68
N THR A 29 14.47 20.14 -15.92
CA THR A 29 14.45 19.77 -14.49
C THR A 29 13.62 20.76 -13.68
N GLY A 30 13.87 22.06 -13.86
CA GLY A 30 13.12 23.11 -13.15
C GLY A 30 11.62 23.12 -13.49
N ALA A 31 11.29 22.97 -14.77
CA ALA A 31 9.90 22.90 -15.23
C ALA A 31 9.17 21.68 -14.67
N MET A 32 9.84 20.52 -14.60
CA MET A 32 9.30 19.28 -14.01
C MET A 32 9.12 19.40 -12.50
N ALA A 33 10.06 20.00 -11.78
CA ALA A 33 9.96 20.27 -10.35
C ALA A 33 8.79 21.22 -10.04
N ALA A 34 8.65 22.29 -10.83
CA ALA A 34 7.54 23.23 -10.72
C ALA A 34 6.18 22.56 -11.01
N LEU A 35 6.11 21.64 -11.96
CA LEU A 35 4.91 20.83 -12.21
C LEU A 35 4.55 19.97 -10.99
N ALA A 36 5.52 19.29 -10.41
CA ALA A 36 5.29 18.46 -9.22
C ALA A 36 4.77 19.30 -8.04
N GLU A 37 5.33 20.51 -7.83
CA GLU A 37 4.85 21.41 -6.78
C GLU A 37 3.42 21.91 -7.04
N ARG A 38 3.08 22.31 -8.26
CA ARG A 38 1.70 22.68 -8.61
C ARG A 38 0.69 21.55 -8.39
N ARG A 39 1.10 20.30 -8.60
CA ARG A 39 0.26 19.11 -8.39
C ARG A 39 0.17 18.68 -6.93
N ARG A 40 1.04 19.15 -6.05
CA ARG A 40 1.16 18.75 -4.65
C ARG A 40 -0.17 18.76 -3.88
N VAL A 41 -0.95 19.83 -4.03
CA VAL A 41 -2.24 19.99 -3.34
C VAL A 41 -3.24 18.90 -3.78
N GLY A 42 -3.33 18.64 -5.10
CA GLY A 42 -4.21 17.58 -5.63
C GLY A 42 -3.77 16.18 -5.22
N LEU A 43 -2.47 15.95 -5.06
CA LEU A 43 -1.92 14.65 -4.64
C LEU A 43 -2.18 14.33 -3.16
N ALA A 44 -2.29 15.34 -2.30
CA ALA A 44 -2.52 15.15 -0.87
C ALA A 44 -3.85 14.44 -0.57
N GLY A 45 -4.88 14.62 -1.42
CA GLY A 45 -6.18 13.96 -1.31
C GLY A 45 -6.26 12.55 -1.91
N LEU A 46 -5.22 12.08 -2.60
CA LEU A 46 -5.22 10.77 -3.25
C LEU A 46 -4.98 9.65 -2.24
N CYS A 47 -5.60 8.50 -2.51
CA CYS A 47 -5.36 7.27 -1.75
C CYS A 47 -4.30 6.37 -2.40
N GLY A 48 -3.95 6.60 -3.66
CA GLY A 48 -2.90 5.92 -4.39
C GLY A 48 -2.56 6.64 -5.69
N TYR A 49 -1.37 6.37 -6.25
CA TYR A 49 -0.92 6.98 -7.50
C TYR A 49 -0.16 5.97 -8.35
N VAL A 50 -0.54 5.85 -9.62
CA VAL A 50 0.13 4.95 -10.57
C VAL A 50 0.97 5.79 -11.53
N LEU A 51 2.23 5.44 -11.65
CA LEU A 51 3.22 6.13 -12.46
C LEU A 51 3.71 5.29 -13.63
N LYS A 52 4.24 5.95 -14.66
CA LYS A 52 4.77 5.30 -15.87
C LYS A 52 6.13 4.69 -15.62
N SER A 53 6.25 3.38 -15.81
CA SER A 53 7.50 2.61 -15.65
C SER A 53 8.63 3.17 -16.48
N ARG A 54 9.83 3.15 -15.92
CA ARG A 54 11.10 3.52 -16.57
C ARG A 54 11.14 4.92 -17.18
N SER A 55 10.15 5.76 -16.92
CA SER A 55 10.12 7.12 -17.44
C SER A 55 11.14 8.00 -16.71
N PRO A 56 11.97 8.81 -17.43
CA PRO A 56 12.91 9.75 -16.79
C PRO A 56 12.22 10.81 -15.95
N SER A 57 10.93 11.08 -16.21
CA SER A 57 10.11 11.98 -15.40
C SER A 57 9.35 11.27 -14.30
N CYS A 58 8.69 10.14 -14.58
CA CYS A 58 7.68 9.54 -13.69
C CYS A 58 8.07 8.14 -13.15
N GLY A 59 9.13 7.51 -13.63
CA GLY A 59 9.51 6.16 -13.20
C GLY A 59 9.93 6.13 -11.73
N LEU A 60 9.46 5.15 -10.98
CA LEU A 60 9.84 4.93 -9.59
C LEU A 60 11.13 4.13 -9.47
N TYR A 61 11.29 3.15 -10.35
CA TYR A 61 12.35 2.15 -10.28
C TYR A 61 13.04 2.00 -11.62
N ARG A 62 14.34 1.66 -11.58
CA ARG A 62 15.13 1.27 -12.75
C ARG A 62 15.10 2.28 -13.89
N VAL A 63 14.97 3.57 -13.58
CA VAL A 63 15.10 4.63 -14.58
C VAL A 63 16.55 4.69 -15.04
N ARG A 64 16.76 4.77 -16.35
CA ARG A 64 18.11 4.89 -16.93
C ARG A 64 18.71 6.25 -16.60
N VAL A 65 19.92 6.23 -16.01
CA VAL A 65 20.70 7.41 -15.65
C VAL A 65 21.93 7.44 -16.52
N TYR A 66 22.08 8.49 -17.31
CA TYR A 66 23.19 8.68 -18.23
C TYR A 66 24.30 9.52 -17.56
N PRO A 67 25.60 9.30 -17.90
CA PRO A 67 26.71 10.04 -17.29
C PRO A 67 26.62 11.55 -17.50
N GLY A 68 26.10 12.01 -18.62
CA GLY A 68 25.95 13.43 -18.97
C GLY A 68 24.88 13.70 -20.04
N PRO A 69 24.60 14.97 -20.32
CA PRO A 69 23.58 15.37 -21.28
C PRO A 69 23.83 14.87 -22.71
N GLN A 70 25.08 14.81 -23.12
CA GLN A 70 25.49 14.40 -24.49
C GLN A 70 25.85 12.92 -24.61
N ALA A 71 25.88 12.17 -23.51
CA ALA A 71 26.28 10.77 -23.44
C ALA A 71 25.14 9.81 -23.81
N ALA A 72 24.47 10.02 -24.95
CA ALA A 72 23.33 9.23 -25.40
C ALA A 72 23.65 7.75 -25.64
N GLU A 73 24.86 7.47 -26.09
CA GLU A 73 25.36 6.14 -26.45
C GLU A 73 26.20 5.50 -25.32
N ALA A 74 26.46 6.24 -24.24
CA ALA A 74 27.17 5.71 -23.10
C ALA A 74 26.32 4.72 -22.30
N PRO A 75 26.95 3.73 -21.64
CA PRO A 75 26.24 2.81 -20.77
C PRO A 75 25.49 3.58 -19.67
N ALA A 76 24.17 3.37 -19.58
CA ALA A 76 23.34 3.99 -18.56
C ALA A 76 23.17 3.04 -17.35
N ARG A 77 23.21 3.59 -16.13
CA ARG A 77 22.85 2.84 -14.92
C ARG A 77 21.32 2.74 -14.85
N GLY A 78 20.80 1.64 -14.33
CA GLY A 78 19.37 1.40 -14.17
C GLY A 78 18.90 1.54 -12.72
N ASP A 79 19.41 2.53 -11.98
CA ASP A 79 19.16 2.73 -10.57
C ASP A 79 18.45 4.08 -10.23
N GLY A 80 18.07 4.83 -11.27
CA GLY A 80 17.46 6.13 -11.12
C GLY A 80 15.98 6.12 -10.76
N ARG A 81 15.51 7.32 -10.39
CA ARG A 81 14.10 7.66 -10.19
C ARG A 81 13.78 8.93 -10.97
N GLY A 82 12.61 8.98 -11.61
CA GLY A 82 12.15 10.14 -12.37
C GLY A 82 11.97 11.38 -11.51
N VAL A 83 12.27 12.55 -12.09
CA VAL A 83 12.28 13.82 -11.36
C VAL A 83 10.92 14.14 -10.71
N PHE A 84 9.82 13.94 -11.45
CA PHE A 84 8.46 14.12 -10.90
C PHE A 84 8.16 13.10 -9.80
N ALA A 85 8.47 11.82 -10.03
CA ALA A 85 8.25 10.76 -9.05
C ALA A 85 9.00 11.02 -7.73
N ALA A 86 10.25 11.48 -7.81
CA ALA A 86 11.04 11.82 -6.63
C ALA A 86 10.37 12.91 -5.79
N ARG A 87 9.89 13.99 -6.44
CA ARG A 87 9.19 15.09 -5.77
C ARG A 87 7.83 14.68 -5.18
N VAL A 88 7.09 13.82 -5.88
CA VAL A 88 5.81 13.28 -5.37
C VAL A 88 6.03 12.51 -4.08
N LEU A 89 7.05 11.62 -4.03
CA LEU A 89 7.36 10.84 -2.85
C LEU A 89 7.90 11.68 -1.69
N GLU A 90 8.75 12.67 -2.00
CA GLU A 90 9.28 13.61 -1.00
C GLU A 90 8.14 14.40 -0.32
N ALA A 91 7.19 14.90 -1.11
CA ALA A 91 6.05 15.67 -0.60
C ALA A 91 4.96 14.81 0.06
N ASN A 92 4.85 13.52 -0.31
CA ASN A 92 3.81 12.61 0.15
C ASN A 92 4.40 11.23 0.52
N PRO A 93 5.23 11.13 1.56
CA PRO A 93 5.99 9.91 1.88
C PRO A 93 5.12 8.71 2.26
N LEU A 94 3.87 8.95 2.65
CA LEU A 94 2.91 7.92 3.04
C LEU A 94 1.87 7.60 1.94
N LEU A 95 2.00 8.20 0.75
CA LEU A 95 1.11 7.91 -0.37
C LEU A 95 1.52 6.57 -1.00
N PRO A 96 0.61 5.59 -1.13
CA PRO A 96 0.86 4.40 -1.95
C PRO A 96 1.13 4.80 -3.39
N VAL A 97 2.30 4.43 -3.91
CA VAL A 97 2.69 4.73 -5.29
C VAL A 97 3.28 3.48 -5.92
N GLU A 98 2.83 3.13 -7.13
CA GLU A 98 3.35 1.99 -7.87
C GLU A 98 3.48 2.31 -9.37
N GLU A 99 4.20 1.49 -10.12
CA GLU A 99 4.31 1.58 -11.58
C GLU A 99 3.30 0.66 -12.27
N GLU A 100 2.70 1.13 -13.38
CA GLU A 100 1.70 0.37 -14.13
C GLU A 100 2.23 -1.01 -14.59
N GLY A 101 3.50 -1.08 -14.98
CA GLY A 101 4.12 -2.33 -15.40
C GLY A 101 4.27 -3.35 -14.28
N ARG A 102 4.50 -2.87 -13.04
CA ARG A 102 4.63 -3.73 -11.86
C ARG A 102 3.28 -4.23 -11.34
N LEU A 103 2.20 -3.52 -11.62
CA LEU A 103 0.84 -3.97 -11.30
C LEU A 103 0.36 -5.18 -12.12
N ASN A 104 1.15 -5.65 -13.11
CA ASN A 104 0.92 -6.96 -13.75
C ASN A 104 1.28 -8.13 -12.83
N ASP A 105 2.16 -7.93 -11.84
CA ASP A 105 2.41 -8.90 -10.78
C ASP A 105 1.19 -8.93 -9.83
N PRO A 106 0.55 -10.09 -9.63
CA PRO A 106 -0.68 -10.18 -8.84
C PRO A 106 -0.45 -9.85 -7.36
N LEU A 107 0.70 -10.17 -6.77
CA LEU A 107 1.02 -9.86 -5.37
C LEU A 107 1.24 -8.37 -5.16
N LEU A 108 1.98 -7.72 -6.08
CA LEU A 108 2.20 -6.27 -6.02
C LEU A 108 0.89 -5.51 -6.24
N ARG A 109 0.06 -5.96 -7.17
CA ARG A 109 -1.25 -5.38 -7.44
C ARG A 109 -2.17 -5.51 -6.22
N GLU A 110 -2.26 -6.69 -5.60
CA GLU A 110 -3.03 -6.89 -4.38
C GLU A 110 -2.55 -5.94 -3.26
N THR A 111 -1.25 -5.92 -2.99
CA THR A 111 -0.65 -5.07 -1.95
C THR A 111 -0.96 -3.58 -2.20
N PHE A 112 -0.81 -3.11 -3.43
CA PHE A 112 -1.11 -1.71 -3.78
C PHE A 112 -2.58 -1.38 -3.59
N ILE A 113 -3.49 -2.22 -4.08
CA ILE A 113 -4.93 -2.00 -3.94
C ILE A 113 -5.34 -2.04 -2.46
N GLU A 114 -4.82 -2.98 -1.68
CA GLU A 114 -5.07 -3.03 -0.24
C GLU A 114 -4.64 -1.75 0.47
N GLN A 115 -3.46 -1.21 0.15
CA GLN A 115 -2.99 0.08 0.66
C GLN A 115 -3.92 1.24 0.28
N VAL A 116 -4.40 1.28 -0.97
CA VAL A 116 -5.33 2.31 -1.45
C VAL A 116 -6.61 2.34 -0.62
N PHE A 117 -7.24 1.17 -0.43
CA PHE A 117 -8.46 1.05 0.37
C PHE A 117 -8.22 1.33 1.86
N ALA A 118 -7.10 0.86 2.41
CA ALA A 118 -6.72 1.11 3.79
C ALA A 118 -6.50 2.62 4.04
N ARG A 119 -5.78 3.30 3.13
CA ARG A 119 -5.58 4.76 3.18
C ARG A 119 -6.90 5.52 3.08
N HIS A 120 -7.81 5.11 2.19
CA HIS A 120 -9.13 5.72 2.07
C HIS A 120 -9.91 5.67 3.39
N ARG A 121 -9.96 4.49 4.03
CA ARG A 121 -10.63 4.32 5.33
C ARG A 121 -10.00 5.17 6.42
N LEU A 122 -8.66 5.25 6.43
CA LEU A 122 -7.93 6.07 7.40
C LEU A 122 -8.17 7.57 7.17
N ALA A 123 -8.20 8.02 5.92
CA ALA A 123 -8.53 9.40 5.57
C ALA A 123 -9.96 9.76 5.96
N ALA A 124 -10.91 8.84 5.79
CA ALA A 124 -12.29 9.02 6.23
C ALA A 124 -12.40 9.17 7.75
N LEU A 125 -11.61 8.41 8.54
CA LEU A 125 -11.57 8.54 9.99
C LEU A 125 -11.12 9.93 10.43
N PHE A 126 -10.03 10.45 9.86
CA PHE A 126 -9.40 11.69 10.30
C PHE A 126 -9.83 12.94 9.50
N GLY A 127 -10.61 12.77 8.44
CA GLY A 127 -11.08 13.86 7.57
C GLY A 127 -12.16 14.75 8.18
N GLY A 128 -12.73 14.36 9.32
CA GLY A 128 -13.75 15.10 10.05
C GLY A 128 -13.48 15.19 11.55
N ARG A 129 -14.54 15.48 12.31
CA ARG A 129 -14.46 15.40 13.78
C ARG A 129 -14.44 13.93 14.20
N TRP A 130 -13.37 13.50 14.85
CA TRP A 130 -13.21 12.16 15.38
C TRP A 130 -12.98 12.18 16.89
N ARG A 131 -13.25 11.07 17.57
CA ARG A 131 -13.09 10.84 19.00
C ARG A 131 -12.20 9.64 19.25
N ALA A 132 -11.64 9.51 20.42
CA ALA A 132 -10.81 8.36 20.80
C ALA A 132 -11.51 7.01 20.53
N ARG A 133 -12.82 6.91 20.76
CA ARG A 133 -13.60 5.71 20.47
C ARG A 133 -13.60 5.32 18.98
N ASP A 134 -13.64 6.31 18.09
CA ASP A 134 -13.68 6.07 16.64
C ASP A 134 -12.33 5.50 16.19
N LEU A 135 -11.22 5.96 16.78
CA LEU A 135 -9.89 5.41 16.56
C LEU A 135 -9.74 3.99 17.15
N VAL A 136 -10.30 3.73 18.34
CA VAL A 136 -10.32 2.39 18.95
C VAL A 136 -11.08 1.41 18.05
N GLU A 137 -12.25 1.79 17.55
CA GLU A 137 -13.05 0.98 16.65
C GLU A 137 -12.32 0.72 15.34
N PHE A 138 -11.75 1.76 14.72
CA PHE A 138 -10.95 1.63 13.51
C PHE A 138 -9.79 0.64 13.70
N HIS A 139 -9.02 0.82 14.76
CA HIS A 139 -7.89 -0.07 15.07
C HIS A 139 -8.34 -1.51 15.31
N ALA A 140 -9.44 -1.71 16.05
CA ALA A 140 -10.00 -3.02 16.30
C ALA A 140 -10.38 -3.74 15.00
N ARG A 141 -11.00 -3.04 14.05
CA ARG A 141 -11.38 -3.58 12.72
C ARG A 141 -10.18 -3.91 11.83
N HIS A 142 -9.06 -3.20 11.99
CA HIS A 142 -7.83 -3.40 11.20
C HIS A 142 -6.76 -4.24 11.91
N LYS A 143 -7.08 -4.80 13.09
CA LYS A 143 -6.09 -5.50 13.93
C LYS A 143 -5.44 -6.68 13.22
N LEU A 144 -6.22 -7.56 12.61
CA LEU A 144 -5.68 -8.72 11.87
C LEU A 144 -4.91 -8.29 10.62
N GLN A 145 -5.35 -7.25 9.94
CA GLN A 145 -4.66 -6.70 8.78
C GLN A 145 -3.28 -6.15 9.16
N LEU A 146 -3.21 -5.32 10.21
CA LEU A 146 -1.94 -4.81 10.74
C LEU A 146 -1.03 -5.95 11.21
N LEU A 147 -1.59 -6.97 11.87
CA LEU A 147 -0.84 -8.14 12.31
C LEU A 147 -0.22 -8.92 11.15
N ALA A 148 -0.95 -9.05 10.03
CA ALA A 148 -0.45 -9.70 8.83
C ALA A 148 0.71 -8.90 8.18
N HIS A 149 0.59 -7.58 8.10
CA HIS A 149 1.60 -6.73 7.47
C HIS A 149 2.83 -6.52 8.36
N ASP A 150 2.64 -6.07 9.60
CA ASP A 150 3.73 -5.78 10.55
C ASP A 150 3.29 -5.94 12.01
N PRO A 151 3.59 -7.08 12.65
CA PRO A 151 3.25 -7.31 14.06
C PRO A 151 3.86 -6.27 15.02
N VAL A 152 5.06 -5.77 14.72
CA VAL A 152 5.75 -4.79 15.58
C VAL A 152 5.02 -3.44 15.54
N ARG A 153 4.71 -2.95 14.33
CA ARG A 153 3.94 -1.71 14.19
C ARG A 153 2.50 -1.86 14.64
N ALA A 154 1.87 -3.02 14.43
CA ALA A 154 0.56 -3.33 14.97
C ALA A 154 0.51 -3.15 16.50
N HIS A 155 1.52 -3.69 17.20
CA HIS A 155 1.62 -3.55 18.67
C HIS A 155 1.87 -2.09 19.10
N ARG A 156 2.74 -1.36 18.38
CA ARG A 156 2.99 0.08 18.64
C ARG A 156 1.73 0.92 18.43
N ALA A 157 0.99 0.65 17.34
CA ALA A 157 -0.28 1.31 17.06
C ALA A 157 -1.32 1.01 18.16
N GLY A 158 -1.43 -0.23 18.63
CA GLY A 158 -2.30 -0.61 19.74
C GLY A 158 -1.99 0.14 21.03
N ARG A 159 -0.71 0.30 21.39
CA ARG A 159 -0.31 1.12 22.57
C ARG A 159 -0.68 2.59 22.39
N LEU A 160 -0.49 3.14 21.20
CA LEU A 160 -0.89 4.52 20.90
C LEU A 160 -2.40 4.72 21.05
N VAL A 161 -3.20 3.76 20.56
CA VAL A 161 -4.68 3.76 20.68
C VAL A 161 -5.13 3.67 22.15
N ALA A 162 -4.49 2.82 22.95
CA ALA A 162 -4.78 2.70 24.39
C ALA A 162 -4.56 4.02 25.14
N GLY A 163 -3.56 4.81 24.73
CA GLY A 163 -3.28 6.13 25.29
C GLY A 163 -4.05 7.30 24.65
N ALA A 164 -4.94 7.05 23.70
CA ALA A 164 -5.56 8.10 22.88
C ALA A 164 -6.45 9.10 23.64
N ARG A 165 -6.92 8.74 24.83
CA ARG A 165 -7.73 9.65 25.68
C ARG A 165 -6.90 10.72 26.39
N ALA A 166 -5.58 10.52 26.52
CA ALA A 166 -4.71 11.35 27.35
C ALA A 166 -3.90 12.40 26.56
N GLY A 167 -4.02 12.45 25.22
CA GLY A 167 -3.17 13.31 24.38
C GLY A 167 -3.93 14.18 23.38
N PRO A 168 -3.24 15.18 22.79
CA PRO A 168 -3.81 16.04 21.75
C PRO A 168 -4.14 15.23 20.50
N GLY A 169 -5.41 15.29 20.06
CA GLY A 169 -5.95 14.47 18.98
C GLY A 169 -5.16 14.55 17.67
N ALA A 170 -4.71 15.73 17.25
CA ALA A 170 -3.94 15.91 16.02
C ALA A 170 -2.58 15.16 16.05
N ALA A 171 -1.87 15.20 17.18
CA ALA A 171 -0.59 14.50 17.32
C ALA A 171 -0.77 12.98 17.29
N ILE A 172 -1.85 12.47 17.90
CA ILE A 172 -2.20 11.05 17.88
C ILE A 172 -2.57 10.62 16.45
N ALA A 173 -3.40 11.41 15.75
CA ALA A 173 -3.79 11.14 14.37
C ALA A 173 -2.56 11.04 13.45
N GLY A 174 -1.63 12.00 13.51
CA GLY A 174 -0.41 11.97 12.71
C GLY A 174 0.47 10.75 13.00
N ARG A 175 0.71 10.42 14.27
CA ARG A 175 1.51 9.25 14.67
C ARG A 175 0.83 7.93 14.27
N TYR A 176 -0.48 7.83 14.45
CA TYR A 176 -1.21 6.64 14.05
C TYR A 176 -1.20 6.46 12.54
N THR A 177 -1.41 7.55 11.77
CA THR A 177 -1.33 7.54 10.31
C THR A 177 0.02 7.04 9.81
N ALA A 178 1.12 7.51 10.39
CA ALA A 178 2.46 7.06 10.01
C ALA A 178 2.64 5.56 10.29
N LEU A 179 2.35 5.09 11.52
CA LEU A 179 2.47 3.67 11.90
C LEU A 179 1.62 2.76 11.01
N PHE A 180 0.38 3.18 10.73
CA PHE A 180 -0.56 2.42 9.92
C PHE A 180 -0.09 2.33 8.46
N ALA A 181 0.27 3.47 7.85
CA ALA A 181 0.73 3.50 6.46
C ALA A 181 2.05 2.74 6.26
N GLU A 182 3.01 2.90 7.18
CA GLU A 182 4.27 2.16 7.15
C GLU A 182 4.08 0.64 7.32
N ALA A 183 3.15 0.21 8.18
CA ALA A 183 2.81 -1.20 8.29
C ALA A 183 2.22 -1.73 6.98
N MET A 184 1.23 -1.02 6.43
CA MET A 184 0.56 -1.41 5.19
C MET A 184 1.47 -1.41 3.96
N ALA A 185 2.58 -0.65 3.98
CA ALA A 185 3.56 -0.61 2.89
C ALA A 185 4.39 -1.91 2.76
N LEU A 186 4.39 -2.78 3.77
CA LEU A 186 5.11 -4.04 3.73
C LEU A 186 4.30 -5.11 3.00
N GLN A 187 4.95 -5.78 2.04
CA GLN A 187 4.37 -6.96 1.40
C GLN A 187 4.25 -8.11 2.41
N VAL A 188 3.09 -8.73 2.46
CA VAL A 188 2.81 -9.82 3.40
C VAL A 188 3.32 -11.14 2.84
N SER A 189 4.10 -11.87 3.63
CA SER A 189 4.51 -13.24 3.30
C SER A 189 3.41 -14.25 3.65
N ARG A 190 3.44 -15.43 3.00
CA ARG A 190 2.50 -16.54 3.32
C ARG A 190 2.51 -16.89 4.80
N GLY A 191 3.69 -16.92 5.44
CA GLY A 191 3.80 -17.18 6.87
C GLY A 191 3.11 -16.15 7.75
N ARG A 192 3.18 -14.86 7.38
CA ARG A 192 2.46 -13.79 8.08
C ARG A 192 0.95 -13.87 7.88
N HIS A 193 0.49 -14.17 6.66
CA HIS A 193 -0.93 -14.45 6.41
C HIS A 193 -1.40 -15.66 7.22
N SER A 194 -0.65 -16.76 7.23
CA SER A 194 -0.99 -17.96 8.04
C SER A 194 -1.11 -17.64 9.51
N ASN A 195 -0.20 -16.80 10.06
CA ASN A 195 -0.31 -16.35 11.44
C ASN A 195 -1.59 -15.53 11.68
N ALA A 196 -1.93 -14.59 10.80
CA ALA A 196 -3.16 -13.81 10.92
C ALA A 196 -4.43 -14.68 10.78
N LEU A 197 -4.40 -15.71 9.91
CA LEU A 197 -5.48 -16.68 9.76
C LEU A 197 -5.65 -17.54 11.01
N LEU A 198 -4.55 -17.97 11.66
CA LEU A 198 -4.61 -18.70 12.93
C LEU A 198 -5.19 -17.84 14.06
N HIS A 199 -4.86 -16.56 14.10
CA HIS A 199 -5.52 -15.63 15.03
C HIS A 199 -7.02 -15.45 14.71
N ALA A 200 -7.40 -15.36 13.43
CA ALA A 200 -8.79 -15.31 13.02
C ALA A 200 -9.53 -16.60 13.39
N PHE A 201 -8.91 -17.76 13.16
CA PHE A 201 -9.42 -19.07 13.55
C PHE A 201 -9.68 -19.14 15.07
N GLY A 202 -8.73 -18.70 15.90
CA GLY A 202 -8.90 -18.67 17.35
C GLY A 202 -10.12 -17.90 17.84
N LEU A 203 -10.60 -16.90 17.06
CA LEU A 203 -11.79 -16.14 17.40
C LEU A 203 -13.12 -16.86 17.09
N VAL A 204 -13.09 -17.88 16.27
CA VAL A 204 -14.29 -18.65 15.88
C VAL A 204 -14.26 -20.09 16.37
N SER A 205 -13.11 -20.63 16.75
CA SER A 205 -12.88 -22.04 17.07
C SER A 205 -13.82 -22.58 18.15
N ASP A 206 -14.10 -21.79 19.19
CA ASP A 206 -14.96 -22.21 20.30
C ASP A 206 -16.44 -22.40 19.90
N HIS A 207 -16.82 -21.91 18.73
CA HIS A 207 -18.16 -22.04 18.17
C HIS A 207 -18.28 -23.22 17.17
N LEU A 208 -17.19 -23.98 16.94
CA LEU A 208 -17.12 -25.03 15.91
C LEU A 208 -16.94 -26.41 16.53
N ASP A 209 -17.45 -27.42 15.87
CA ASP A 209 -17.11 -28.82 16.13
C ASP A 209 -15.69 -29.16 15.63
N ASP A 210 -15.20 -30.34 16.00
CA ASP A 210 -13.85 -30.76 15.68
C ASP A 210 -13.62 -30.95 14.17
N ALA A 211 -14.64 -31.40 13.44
CA ALA A 211 -14.54 -31.58 11.98
C ALA A 211 -14.33 -30.24 11.27
N ARG A 212 -15.09 -29.20 11.66
CA ARG A 212 -14.95 -27.84 11.09
C ARG A 212 -13.66 -27.18 11.50
N ARG A 213 -13.22 -27.35 12.76
CA ARG A 213 -11.89 -26.89 13.21
C ARG A 213 -10.78 -27.49 12.38
N HIS A 214 -10.82 -28.82 12.19
CA HIS A 214 -9.83 -29.54 11.40
C HIS A 214 -9.78 -29.07 9.94
N ASP A 215 -10.93 -28.90 9.29
CA ASP A 215 -11.00 -28.43 7.91
C ASP A 215 -10.36 -27.02 7.75
N ILE A 216 -10.65 -26.08 8.65
CA ILE A 216 -10.04 -24.75 8.61
C ILE A 216 -8.51 -24.84 8.72
N LEU A 217 -8.00 -25.64 9.66
CA LEU A 217 -6.55 -25.78 9.88
C LEU A 217 -5.86 -26.42 8.66
N ILE A 218 -6.47 -27.43 8.04
CA ILE A 218 -5.96 -28.02 6.78
C ILE A 218 -5.88 -26.96 5.69
N ARG A 219 -6.90 -26.10 5.51
CA ARG A 219 -6.88 -25.04 4.48
C ARG A 219 -5.85 -23.96 4.76
N ILE A 220 -5.61 -23.63 6.04
CA ILE A 220 -4.53 -22.70 6.41
C ILE A 220 -3.16 -23.30 6.08
N GLU A 221 -2.96 -24.60 6.36
CA GLU A 221 -1.69 -25.26 6.05
C GLU A 221 -1.48 -25.44 4.54
N ALA A 222 -2.51 -25.84 3.80
CA ALA A 222 -2.47 -25.90 2.33
C ALA A 222 -2.12 -24.53 1.70
N TYR A 223 -2.67 -23.42 2.25
CA TYR A 223 -2.26 -22.08 1.85
C TYR A 223 -0.79 -21.80 2.18
N ARG A 224 -0.34 -22.16 3.39
CA ARG A 224 1.05 -21.99 3.80
C ARG A 224 2.01 -22.75 2.90
N GLY A 225 1.65 -23.97 2.50
CA GLY A 225 2.38 -24.81 1.55
C GLY A 225 2.32 -24.29 0.10
N GLY A 226 1.40 -23.38 -0.22
CA GLY A 226 1.24 -22.84 -1.58
C GLY A 226 0.35 -23.68 -2.48
N GLU A 227 -0.42 -24.61 -1.94
CA GLU A 227 -1.32 -25.50 -2.66
C GLU A 227 -2.65 -24.81 -3.03
N VAL A 228 -3.07 -23.84 -2.23
CA VAL A 228 -4.29 -23.06 -2.45
C VAL A 228 -4.04 -21.56 -2.29
N PRO A 229 -4.83 -20.68 -2.94
CA PRO A 229 -4.74 -19.24 -2.76
C PRO A 229 -5.29 -18.78 -1.40
N LEU A 230 -4.93 -17.56 -0.98
CA LEU A 230 -5.37 -16.95 0.27
C LEU A 230 -6.90 -16.86 0.40
N SER A 231 -7.59 -16.71 -0.72
CA SER A 231 -9.06 -16.64 -0.76
C SER A 231 -9.74 -17.87 -0.15
N VAL A 232 -9.12 -19.04 -0.23
CA VAL A 232 -9.71 -20.31 0.28
C VAL A 232 -9.88 -20.29 1.80
N PRO A 233 -8.82 -20.18 2.62
CA PRO A 233 -8.98 -20.13 4.07
C PRO A 233 -9.74 -18.89 4.54
N VAL A 234 -9.59 -17.73 3.86
CA VAL A 234 -10.35 -16.52 4.17
C VAL A 234 -11.85 -16.73 3.98
N ALA A 235 -12.27 -17.33 2.85
CA ALA A 235 -13.69 -17.59 2.58
C ALA A 235 -14.29 -18.56 3.61
N LEU A 236 -13.56 -19.59 3.99
CA LEU A 236 -14.00 -20.57 4.99
C LEU A 236 -14.17 -19.93 6.38
N ILE A 237 -13.19 -19.13 6.82
CA ILE A 237 -13.27 -18.39 8.09
C ILE A 237 -14.45 -17.40 8.07
N ARG A 238 -14.64 -16.65 6.97
CA ARG A 238 -15.78 -15.73 6.81
C ARG A 238 -17.12 -16.46 6.90
N HIS A 239 -17.25 -17.61 6.24
CA HIS A 239 -18.46 -18.43 6.27
C HIS A 239 -18.82 -18.82 7.71
N HIS A 240 -17.85 -19.35 8.45
CA HIS A 240 -18.09 -19.75 9.83
C HIS A 240 -18.31 -18.57 10.77
N ALA A 241 -17.59 -17.46 10.59
CA ALA A 241 -17.81 -16.25 11.36
C ALA A 241 -19.25 -15.70 11.20
N ALA A 242 -19.77 -15.78 9.98
CA ALA A 242 -21.17 -15.40 9.71
C ALA A 242 -22.17 -16.37 10.33
N GLY A 243 -21.98 -17.69 10.14
CA GLY A 243 -22.85 -18.74 10.68
C GLY A 243 -22.93 -18.72 12.20
N CYS A 244 -21.78 -18.53 12.86
CA CYS A 244 -21.65 -18.47 14.33
C CYS A 244 -21.92 -17.06 14.89
N ARG A 245 -22.20 -16.07 14.06
CA ARG A 245 -22.47 -14.65 14.46
C ARG A 245 -21.34 -14.02 15.28
N VAL A 246 -20.08 -14.34 14.97
CA VAL A 246 -18.89 -13.75 15.63
C VAL A 246 -18.66 -12.34 15.06
N GLY A 247 -19.41 -11.34 15.57
CA GLY A 247 -19.47 -9.98 15.03
C GLY A 247 -18.11 -9.29 14.96
N TYR A 248 -17.24 -9.51 15.96
CA TYR A 248 -15.89 -8.95 15.95
C TYR A 248 -15.07 -9.46 14.75
N LEU A 249 -15.16 -10.77 14.44
CA LEU A 249 -14.42 -11.36 13.32
C LEU A 249 -15.01 -10.93 11.98
N GLN A 250 -16.35 -10.84 11.87
CA GLN A 250 -17.02 -10.33 10.67
C GLN A 250 -16.63 -8.88 10.34
N ALA A 251 -16.34 -8.06 11.36
CA ALA A 251 -15.91 -6.69 11.19
C ALA A 251 -14.43 -6.53 10.80
N GLN A 252 -13.64 -7.62 10.77
CA GLN A 252 -12.21 -7.53 10.45
C GLN A 252 -11.96 -7.22 8.98
N THR A 253 -11.34 -6.08 8.72
CA THR A 253 -10.96 -5.62 7.37
C THR A 253 -10.01 -6.61 6.67
N TYR A 254 -9.24 -7.38 7.42
CA TYR A 254 -8.38 -8.43 6.88
C TYR A 254 -9.15 -9.46 6.05
N LEU A 255 -10.35 -9.80 6.45
CA LEU A 255 -11.19 -10.78 5.73
C LEU A 255 -11.85 -10.20 4.48
N ASP A 256 -12.02 -8.87 4.42
CA ASP A 256 -12.64 -8.16 3.30
C ASP A 256 -12.00 -6.76 3.10
N PRO A 257 -10.72 -6.71 2.66
CA PRO A 257 -9.97 -5.45 2.60
C PRO A 257 -10.38 -4.55 1.44
N PHE A 258 -10.95 -5.12 0.38
CA PHE A 258 -11.41 -4.45 -0.85
C PHE A 258 -12.57 -5.24 -1.48
N PRO A 259 -13.35 -4.66 -2.41
CA PRO A 259 -14.47 -5.35 -3.04
C PRO A 259 -14.08 -6.68 -3.70
N ALA A 260 -14.84 -7.74 -3.42
CA ALA A 260 -14.58 -9.09 -3.94
C ALA A 260 -14.57 -9.16 -5.48
N ALA A 261 -15.31 -8.26 -6.15
CA ALA A 261 -15.35 -8.15 -7.61
C ALA A 261 -13.98 -7.83 -8.26
N LEU A 262 -13.00 -7.35 -7.49
CA LEU A 262 -11.63 -7.14 -7.99
C LEU A 262 -10.86 -8.43 -8.22
N GLY A 263 -11.33 -9.59 -7.74
CA GLY A 263 -10.74 -10.91 -7.98
C GLY A 263 -9.32 -11.09 -7.43
N LEU A 264 -8.88 -10.23 -6.52
CA LEU A 264 -7.58 -10.32 -5.86
C LEU A 264 -7.60 -11.45 -4.80
N ARG A 265 -6.42 -11.92 -4.35
CA ARG A 265 -6.24 -13.07 -3.45
C ARG A 265 -6.55 -14.44 -4.04
N ASN A 266 -6.71 -14.55 -5.36
CA ASN A 266 -6.97 -15.81 -6.07
C ASN A 266 -5.71 -16.43 -6.70
N HIS A 267 -4.54 -15.84 -6.48
CA HIS A 267 -3.25 -16.39 -6.90
C HIS A 267 -2.68 -17.29 -5.80
N ALA A 268 -2.13 -18.44 -6.21
CA ALA A 268 -1.48 -19.41 -5.32
C ALA A 268 0.01 -19.08 -5.12
#